data_a9ca177264a2d7c6d8272c52014333a6
#
_entry.id   a9ca177264a2d7c6d8272c52014333a6
#
_cell.length_a   1.000
_cell.length_b   1.000
_cell.length_c   1.000
_cell.angle_alpha   90.00
_cell.angle_beta   90.00
_cell.angle_gamma   90.00
#
_symmetry.space_group_name_H-M   'P 1'
#
loop_
_entity.id
_entity.type
_entity.pdbx_description
1 polymer ?
#
loop_
_entity_poly.entity_id
_entity_poly.type
_entity_poly.pdbx_seq_one_letter_code
_entity_poly.pdbx_strand_id
1 'polypeptide(L)'
;MKVTIAGDYCPRERVAIAIERGDYSMIFGEVKEITCESDYSIVNLECPVVETPSQKINKCGPSLKCTGKGVSALKWAGFDCVTLANNHFLDYGETGVTQTLASCHSNGLDTVGGGINIEKASKTLFKTINGNRLAIINCCEHEFSIADENHAGSNPLNVTNQYYAIIEAKKKSDYAVVIVHGGVEHFWLPTNRMIETYRFFIEVGADAVVNHHQHCFSGYEIYKNKPIFYGLGNFSFDGIGSGDRWSSGYIVTLNFSGTEVEFDLIPYKQCNADNIGISLLQRDEQKLFKNIIQEYNNIISDPTRNKTEYLLWCDKTMGPYQSVINPLYLSLIHISEPTRLLSIS
;
A
#
# COMPACT_ATOMS: atom_id res chain seq x y z
N MET A 1 2.00 5.30 -22.08
CA MET A 1 2.44 4.20 -21.19
C MET A 1 1.37 4.02 -20.14
N LYS A 2 0.86 2.78 -20.00
CA LYS A 2 -0.22 2.41 -19.09
C LYS A 2 0.35 1.61 -17.90
N VAL A 3 0.26 2.15 -16.69
CA VAL A 3 0.74 1.52 -15.46
C VAL A 3 -0.42 1.27 -14.51
N THR A 4 -0.61 0.02 -14.10
CA THR A 4 -1.69 -0.37 -13.19
C THR A 4 -1.13 -0.64 -11.80
N ILE A 5 -1.79 -0.13 -10.75
CA ILE A 5 -1.39 -0.31 -9.36
C ILE A 5 -2.59 -0.82 -8.56
N ALA A 6 -2.42 -1.96 -7.90
CA ALA A 6 -3.40 -2.57 -7.04
C ALA A 6 -3.04 -2.40 -5.56
N GLY A 7 -4.02 -2.59 -4.66
CA GLY A 7 -3.90 -2.40 -3.21
C GLY A 7 -3.12 -3.50 -2.49
N ASP A 8 -3.44 -3.70 -1.21
CA ASP A 8 -2.72 -4.58 -0.29
C ASP A 8 -3.06 -6.05 -0.53
N TYR A 9 -2.03 -6.85 -0.81
CA TYR A 9 -2.12 -8.27 -1.04
C TYR A 9 -1.43 -9.06 0.08
N CYS A 10 -2.21 -9.84 0.79
CA CYS A 10 -1.73 -10.83 1.75
C CYS A 10 -2.61 -12.10 1.64
N PRO A 11 -2.17 -13.15 0.94
CA PRO A 11 -2.95 -14.36 0.79
C PRO A 11 -2.95 -15.17 2.08
N ARG A 12 -4.06 -15.15 2.77
CA ARG A 12 -4.26 -15.87 4.03
C ARG A 12 -5.64 -16.53 4.06
N GLU A 13 -5.88 -17.33 5.09
CA GLU A 13 -7.12 -18.04 5.35
C GLU A 13 -7.64 -18.79 4.10
N ARG A 14 -8.84 -18.50 3.65
CA ARG A 14 -9.47 -19.16 2.50
C ARG A 14 -8.71 -18.93 1.19
N VAL A 15 -8.14 -17.72 1.03
CA VAL A 15 -7.32 -17.37 -0.14
C VAL A 15 -6.05 -18.20 -0.16
N ALA A 16 -5.38 -18.38 0.98
CA ALA A 16 -4.18 -19.23 1.06
C ALA A 16 -4.49 -20.67 0.64
N ILE A 17 -5.62 -21.22 1.10
CA ILE A 17 -6.04 -22.60 0.74
C ILE A 17 -6.25 -22.72 -0.78
N ALA A 18 -6.92 -21.76 -1.40
CA ALA A 18 -7.14 -21.76 -2.85
C ALA A 18 -5.82 -21.65 -3.63
N ILE A 19 -4.91 -20.77 -3.20
CA ILE A 19 -3.59 -20.61 -3.80
C ILE A 19 -2.75 -21.88 -3.69
N GLU A 20 -2.75 -22.55 -2.54
CA GLU A 20 -2.05 -23.82 -2.35
C GLU A 20 -2.54 -24.93 -3.29
N ARG A 21 -3.81 -24.89 -3.68
CA ARG A 21 -4.42 -25.80 -4.67
C ARG A 21 -4.14 -25.40 -6.11
N GLY A 22 -3.66 -24.19 -6.36
CA GLY A 22 -3.47 -23.62 -7.71
C GLY A 22 -4.73 -23.01 -8.31
N ASP A 23 -5.75 -22.73 -7.51
CA ASP A 23 -7.05 -22.17 -7.94
C ASP A 23 -6.97 -20.64 -8.15
N TYR A 24 -5.91 -20.17 -8.84
CA TYR A 24 -5.62 -18.74 -9.02
C TYR A 24 -6.73 -17.98 -9.75
N SER A 25 -7.41 -18.62 -10.70
CA SER A 25 -8.53 -18.03 -11.43
C SER A 25 -9.72 -17.69 -10.52
N MET A 26 -9.91 -18.45 -9.45
CA MET A 26 -10.94 -18.15 -8.46
C MET A 26 -10.66 -16.85 -7.70
N ILE A 27 -9.38 -16.51 -7.52
CA ILE A 27 -8.97 -15.29 -6.79
C ILE A 27 -8.89 -14.08 -7.71
N PHE A 28 -8.29 -14.23 -8.90
CA PHE A 28 -7.91 -13.09 -9.76
C PHE A 28 -8.64 -13.04 -11.10
N GLY A 29 -9.65 -13.88 -11.35
CA GLY A 29 -10.25 -14.10 -12.67
C GLY A 29 -10.38 -12.87 -13.55
N GLU A 30 -11.20 -11.90 -13.16
CA GLU A 30 -11.44 -10.68 -13.95
C GLU A 30 -10.24 -9.71 -13.94
N VAL A 31 -9.42 -9.74 -12.88
CA VAL A 31 -8.29 -8.81 -12.73
C VAL A 31 -7.17 -9.12 -13.71
N LYS A 32 -6.98 -10.39 -14.07
CA LYS A 32 -5.94 -10.81 -15.00
C LYS A 32 -6.02 -10.10 -16.34
N GLU A 33 -7.20 -9.83 -16.85
CA GLU A 33 -7.38 -9.10 -18.10
C GLU A 33 -6.86 -7.66 -17.96
N ILE A 34 -7.19 -7.00 -16.84
CA ILE A 34 -6.76 -5.62 -16.56
C ILE A 34 -5.23 -5.51 -16.47
N THR A 35 -4.60 -6.43 -15.74
CA THR A 35 -3.14 -6.42 -15.56
C THR A 35 -2.41 -6.77 -16.84
N CYS A 36 -2.91 -7.75 -17.62
CA CYS A 36 -2.34 -8.14 -18.91
C CYS A 36 -2.50 -7.07 -20.01
N GLU A 37 -3.51 -6.21 -19.93
CA GLU A 37 -3.70 -5.07 -20.84
C GLU A 37 -2.83 -3.85 -20.46
N SER A 38 -2.16 -3.89 -19.33
CA SER A 38 -1.27 -2.82 -18.86
C SER A 38 0.15 -3.05 -19.34
N ASP A 39 0.86 -1.97 -19.59
CA ASP A 39 2.29 -2.06 -19.97
C ASP A 39 3.16 -2.47 -18.77
N TYR A 40 2.70 -2.20 -17.53
CA TYR A 40 3.37 -2.59 -16.29
C TYR A 40 2.38 -2.60 -15.12
N SER A 41 2.40 -3.66 -14.32
CA SER A 41 1.41 -3.88 -13.24
C SER A 41 2.10 -4.09 -11.90
N ILE A 42 1.64 -3.37 -10.87
CA ILE A 42 2.25 -3.27 -9.54
C ILE A 42 1.23 -3.64 -8.47
N VAL A 43 1.65 -4.35 -7.41
CA VAL A 43 0.82 -4.65 -6.23
C VAL A 43 1.65 -4.56 -4.96
N ASN A 44 1.05 -4.19 -3.82
CA ASN A 44 1.75 -4.24 -2.53
C ASN A 44 1.68 -5.65 -1.94
N LEU A 45 2.82 -6.31 -1.78
CA LEU A 45 2.93 -7.60 -1.09
C LEU A 45 3.13 -7.34 0.41
N GLU A 46 2.03 -7.35 1.17
CA GLU A 46 2.01 -6.99 2.58
C GLU A 46 2.22 -8.19 3.51
N CYS A 47 3.11 -9.06 3.15
CA CYS A 47 3.58 -10.15 3.99
C CYS A 47 4.88 -10.75 3.42
N PRO A 48 5.79 -11.25 4.26
CA PRO A 48 6.95 -12.00 3.78
C PRO A 48 6.55 -13.40 3.31
N VAL A 49 7.34 -13.93 2.39
CA VAL A 49 7.34 -15.36 2.06
C VAL A 49 8.10 -16.13 3.13
N VAL A 50 7.50 -17.20 3.63
CA VAL A 50 8.12 -18.06 4.65
C VAL A 50 7.94 -19.52 4.27
N GLU A 51 8.97 -20.11 3.67
CA GLU A 51 9.02 -21.52 3.27
C GLU A 51 9.66 -22.41 4.33
N THR A 52 10.57 -21.85 5.12
CA THR A 52 11.26 -22.59 6.18
C THR A 52 10.87 -22.05 7.55
N PRO A 53 10.92 -22.87 8.61
CA PRO A 53 10.65 -22.41 9.96
C PRO A 53 11.48 -21.17 10.31
N SER A 54 10.84 -20.08 10.62
CA SER A 54 11.46 -18.81 10.96
C SER A 54 10.79 -18.22 12.20
N GLN A 55 11.56 -17.54 13.04
CA GLN A 55 11.03 -16.87 14.20
C GLN A 55 10.34 -15.57 13.80
N LYS A 56 9.22 -15.30 14.46
CA LYS A 56 8.53 -14.01 14.35
C LYS A 56 9.32 -12.95 15.08
N ILE A 57 9.31 -11.72 14.57
CA ILE A 57 9.80 -10.58 15.36
C ILE A 57 8.84 -10.30 16.53
N ASN A 58 9.37 -9.68 17.57
CA ASN A 58 8.56 -9.23 18.71
C ASN A 58 7.93 -7.87 18.37
N LYS A 59 6.64 -7.86 18.11
CA LYS A 59 5.87 -6.64 17.80
C LYS A 59 4.44 -6.74 18.29
N CYS A 60 3.73 -5.61 18.34
CA CYS A 60 2.28 -5.59 18.52
C CYS A 60 1.58 -5.98 17.21
N GLY A 61 0.37 -6.52 17.32
CA GLY A 61 -0.44 -6.92 16.17
C GLY A 61 -0.07 -8.28 15.56
N PRO A 62 -0.72 -8.66 14.45
CA PRO A 62 -0.54 -9.96 13.82
C PRO A 62 0.81 -10.06 13.10
N SER A 63 1.38 -11.26 13.05
CA SER A 63 2.48 -11.57 12.13
C SER A 63 1.91 -12.26 10.90
N LEU A 64 2.12 -11.66 9.74
CA LEU A 64 1.61 -12.12 8.46
C LEU A 64 2.68 -12.91 7.70
N LYS A 65 2.25 -13.85 6.87
CA LYS A 65 3.13 -14.58 5.95
C LYS A 65 2.33 -15.21 4.82
N CYS A 66 3.02 -15.52 3.74
CA CYS A 66 2.54 -16.40 2.67
C CYS A 66 3.61 -17.44 2.31
N THR A 67 3.27 -18.34 1.39
CA THR A 67 4.24 -19.23 0.73
C THR A 67 4.66 -18.64 -0.63
N GLY A 68 5.67 -19.20 -1.27
CA GLY A 68 6.08 -18.81 -2.62
C GLY A 68 4.98 -18.96 -3.67
N LYS A 69 4.01 -19.85 -3.43
CA LYS A 69 2.81 -19.94 -4.28
C LYS A 69 1.99 -18.64 -4.29
N GLY A 70 1.98 -17.88 -3.18
CA GLY A 70 1.36 -16.56 -3.14
C GLY A 70 2.00 -15.60 -4.15
N VAL A 71 3.33 -15.64 -4.28
CA VAL A 71 4.08 -14.86 -5.28
C VAL A 71 3.85 -15.39 -6.70
N SER A 72 3.83 -16.72 -6.87
CA SER A 72 3.53 -17.34 -8.17
C SER A 72 2.12 -16.98 -8.67
N ALA A 73 1.16 -16.84 -7.75
CA ALA A 73 -0.20 -16.42 -8.05
C ALA A 73 -0.27 -14.97 -8.57
N LEU A 74 0.55 -14.06 -8.03
CA LEU A 74 0.68 -12.69 -8.54
C LEU A 74 1.24 -12.69 -9.97
N LYS A 75 2.26 -13.49 -10.25
CA LYS A 75 2.80 -13.62 -11.61
C LYS A 75 1.77 -14.21 -12.58
N TRP A 76 1.02 -15.20 -12.16
CA TRP A 76 -0.09 -15.76 -12.94
C TRP A 76 -1.16 -14.71 -13.24
N ALA A 77 -1.45 -13.84 -12.26
CA ALA A 77 -2.40 -12.75 -12.41
C ALA A 77 -1.89 -11.59 -13.29
N GLY A 78 -0.67 -11.65 -13.81
CA GLY A 78 -0.11 -10.67 -14.75
C GLY A 78 0.62 -9.51 -14.08
N PHE A 79 0.92 -9.58 -12.80
CA PHE A 79 1.76 -8.56 -12.15
C PHE A 79 3.23 -8.66 -12.57
N ASP A 80 3.89 -7.52 -12.65
CA ASP A 80 5.30 -7.37 -13.02
C ASP A 80 6.17 -6.98 -11.83
N CYS A 81 5.59 -6.28 -10.85
CA CYS A 81 6.31 -5.73 -9.72
C CYS A 81 5.53 -5.86 -8.41
N VAL A 82 6.25 -6.10 -7.33
CA VAL A 82 5.72 -5.98 -5.96
C VAL A 82 6.42 -4.87 -5.20
N THR A 83 5.63 -4.06 -4.49
CA THR A 83 6.15 -3.14 -3.48
C THR A 83 6.32 -3.88 -2.15
N LEU A 84 7.43 -3.66 -1.46
CA LEU A 84 7.83 -4.36 -0.24
C LEU A 84 8.02 -3.43 0.96
N ALA A 85 8.00 -2.10 0.75
CA ALA A 85 8.02 -1.18 1.87
C ALA A 85 6.63 -1.17 2.54
N ASN A 86 6.48 -1.98 3.59
CA ASN A 86 5.30 -2.05 4.45
C ASN A 86 5.68 -2.54 5.84
N ASN A 87 4.76 -2.42 6.80
CA ASN A 87 4.96 -2.76 8.21
C ASN A 87 5.02 -4.27 8.50
N HIS A 88 4.72 -5.12 7.52
CA HIS A 88 4.73 -6.58 7.66
C HIS A 88 5.92 -7.27 6.99
N PHE A 89 6.72 -6.58 6.19
CA PHE A 89 7.80 -7.18 5.41
C PHE A 89 8.85 -7.91 6.26
N LEU A 90 9.09 -7.45 7.50
CA LEU A 90 10.05 -8.04 8.44
C LEU A 90 9.42 -8.99 9.48
N ASP A 91 8.15 -9.35 9.36
CA ASP A 91 7.41 -10.14 10.37
C ASP A 91 8.08 -11.46 10.77
N TYR A 92 8.89 -12.02 9.90
CA TYR A 92 9.69 -13.24 10.14
C TYR A 92 11.19 -12.99 10.01
N GLY A 93 11.62 -11.79 10.37
CA GLY A 93 13.01 -11.38 10.38
C GLY A 93 13.69 -11.43 9.01
N GLU A 94 15.01 -11.40 9.02
CA GLU A 94 15.83 -11.40 7.80
C GLU A 94 15.62 -12.64 6.92
N THR A 95 15.28 -13.77 7.53
CA THR A 95 14.95 -15.00 6.80
C THR A 95 13.71 -14.79 5.92
N GLY A 96 12.65 -14.18 6.46
CA GLY A 96 11.44 -13.82 5.69
C GLY A 96 11.76 -12.86 4.56
N VAL A 97 12.54 -11.81 4.81
CA VAL A 97 12.98 -10.86 3.78
C VAL A 97 13.73 -11.57 2.65
N THR A 98 14.72 -12.39 2.99
CA THR A 98 15.56 -13.09 2.00
C THR A 98 14.74 -14.05 1.15
N GLN A 99 13.84 -14.83 1.77
CA GLN A 99 12.96 -15.76 1.06
C GLN A 99 11.97 -15.00 0.16
N THR A 100 11.45 -13.85 0.59
CA THR A 100 10.56 -13.02 -0.24
C THR A 100 11.28 -12.52 -1.48
N LEU A 101 12.47 -11.92 -1.33
CA LEU A 101 13.27 -11.43 -2.44
C LEU A 101 13.62 -12.54 -3.42
N ALA A 102 14.03 -13.71 -2.91
CA ALA A 102 14.35 -14.87 -3.74
C ALA A 102 13.12 -15.41 -4.47
N SER A 103 11.96 -15.48 -3.81
CA SER A 103 10.70 -15.93 -4.41
C SER A 103 10.23 -14.97 -5.52
N CYS A 104 10.29 -13.67 -5.29
CA CYS A 104 9.95 -12.66 -6.30
C CYS A 104 10.88 -12.78 -7.52
N HIS A 105 12.19 -12.87 -7.29
CA HIS A 105 13.17 -13.03 -8.36
C HIS A 105 12.94 -14.30 -9.19
N SER A 106 12.72 -15.45 -8.53
CA SER A 106 12.49 -16.73 -9.22
C SER A 106 11.18 -16.76 -10.03
N ASN A 107 10.19 -15.96 -9.66
CA ASN A 107 8.95 -15.79 -10.40
C ASN A 107 9.03 -14.67 -11.46
N GLY A 108 10.18 -14.00 -11.63
CA GLY A 108 10.36 -12.91 -12.59
C GLY A 108 9.53 -11.67 -12.24
N LEU A 109 9.35 -11.40 -10.95
CA LEU A 109 8.75 -10.16 -10.45
C LEU A 109 9.85 -9.19 -10.01
N ASP A 110 9.74 -7.95 -10.46
CA ASP A 110 10.55 -6.86 -9.92
C ASP A 110 10.15 -6.56 -8.47
N THR A 111 11.10 -6.04 -7.69
CA THR A 111 10.85 -5.64 -6.29
C THR A 111 11.36 -4.23 -6.04
N VAL A 112 10.66 -3.49 -5.19
CA VAL A 112 11.05 -2.13 -4.77
C VAL A 112 10.63 -1.88 -3.32
N GLY A 113 11.41 -1.12 -2.58
CA GLY A 113 11.09 -0.69 -1.22
C GLY A 113 11.50 -1.66 -0.11
N GLY A 114 12.03 -2.82 -0.44
CA GLY A 114 12.55 -3.79 0.52
C GLY A 114 13.96 -4.27 0.18
N GLY A 115 14.75 -4.64 1.17
CA GLY A 115 16.13 -5.07 0.95
C GLY A 115 16.79 -5.68 2.17
N ILE A 116 17.99 -6.24 1.94
CA ILE A 116 18.83 -6.84 3.00
C ILE A 116 19.53 -5.80 3.88
N ASN A 117 19.46 -4.55 3.51
CA ASN A 117 19.87 -3.36 4.26
C ASN A 117 19.24 -2.12 3.64
N ILE A 118 19.42 -0.94 4.26
CA ILE A 118 18.84 0.31 3.80
C ILE A 118 19.30 0.72 2.41
N GLU A 119 20.56 0.44 2.02
CA GLU A 119 21.06 0.74 0.68
C GLU A 119 20.25 -0.01 -0.38
N LYS A 120 19.89 -1.25 -0.14
CA LYS A 120 19.10 -2.07 -1.06
C LYS A 120 17.61 -1.72 -1.01
N ALA A 121 17.07 -1.49 0.19
CA ALA A 121 15.66 -1.15 0.40
C ALA A 121 15.29 0.20 -0.23
N SER A 122 16.18 1.21 -0.16
CA SER A 122 15.94 2.56 -0.69
C SER A 122 16.17 2.72 -2.20
N LYS A 123 16.55 1.65 -2.90
CA LYS A 123 16.82 1.72 -4.34
C LYS A 123 15.54 2.05 -5.12
N THR A 124 15.62 3.11 -5.93
CA THR A 124 14.61 3.40 -6.96
C THR A 124 14.65 2.32 -8.04
N LEU A 125 13.50 1.77 -8.39
CA LEU A 125 13.36 0.86 -9.52
C LEU A 125 13.18 1.67 -10.81
N PHE A 126 14.00 1.40 -11.83
CA PHE A 126 13.88 1.99 -13.16
C PHE A 126 13.49 0.93 -14.17
N LYS A 127 12.45 1.20 -14.96
CA LYS A 127 11.97 0.34 -16.05
C LYS A 127 11.86 1.13 -17.35
N THR A 128 12.29 0.55 -18.43
CA THR A 128 12.03 1.10 -19.77
C THR A 128 10.88 0.32 -20.39
N ILE A 129 9.80 1.00 -20.70
CA ILE A 129 8.52 0.44 -21.14
C ILE A 129 8.08 1.22 -22.37
N ASN A 130 7.98 0.56 -23.52
CA ASN A 130 7.58 1.19 -24.79
C ASN A 130 8.36 2.48 -25.12
N GLY A 131 9.68 2.49 -24.83
CA GLY A 131 10.56 3.63 -25.07
C GLY A 131 10.53 4.72 -23.99
N ASN A 132 9.59 4.68 -23.03
CA ASN A 132 9.54 5.58 -21.89
C ASN A 132 10.24 4.97 -20.67
N ARG A 133 10.90 5.78 -19.89
CA ARG A 133 11.56 5.35 -18.65
C ARG A 133 10.75 5.75 -17.44
N LEU A 134 10.28 4.75 -16.69
CA LEU A 134 9.54 4.89 -15.43
C LEU A 134 10.48 4.69 -14.24
N ALA A 135 10.41 5.57 -13.25
CA ALA A 135 11.00 5.40 -11.93
C ALA A 135 9.91 5.11 -10.90
N ILE A 136 10.14 4.12 -10.05
CA ILE A 136 9.25 3.75 -8.95
C ILE A 136 10.04 3.88 -7.64
N ILE A 137 9.54 4.71 -6.73
CA ILE A 137 10.07 4.88 -5.38
C ILE A 137 9.01 4.33 -4.43
N ASN A 138 9.40 3.41 -3.54
CA ASN A 138 8.49 2.87 -2.54
C ASN A 138 9.08 3.04 -1.14
N CYS A 139 8.26 3.50 -0.20
CA CYS A 139 8.64 3.72 1.19
C CYS A 139 7.44 3.50 2.13
N CYS A 140 7.70 3.25 3.43
CA CYS A 140 6.64 3.07 4.42
C CYS A 140 6.90 3.86 5.69
N GLU A 141 5.85 4.15 6.46
CA GLU A 141 5.96 4.76 7.78
C GLU A 141 6.79 3.90 8.74
N HIS A 142 7.36 4.55 9.77
CA HIS A 142 8.23 3.91 10.77
C HIS A 142 7.41 3.08 11.75
N GLU A 143 7.14 1.83 11.37
CA GLU A 143 6.58 0.85 12.28
C GLU A 143 7.60 -0.25 12.60
N PHE A 144 7.33 -1.51 12.24
CA PHE A 144 8.12 -2.64 12.74
C PHE A 144 9.17 -3.16 11.75
N SER A 145 9.14 -2.74 10.49
CA SER A 145 9.86 -3.41 9.39
C SER A 145 11.01 -2.61 8.79
N ILE A 146 11.45 -1.54 9.43
CA ILE A 146 12.41 -0.61 8.83
C ILE A 146 13.83 -1.20 8.75
N ALA A 147 14.43 -1.08 7.57
CA ALA A 147 15.83 -1.43 7.34
C ALA A 147 16.80 -0.39 7.90
N ASP A 148 17.97 -0.83 8.32
CA ASP A 148 19.11 0.02 8.64
C ASP A 148 20.37 -0.39 7.84
N GLU A 149 21.53 0.14 8.21
CA GLU A 149 22.79 -0.14 7.53
C GLU A 149 23.16 -1.64 7.54
N ASN A 150 22.82 -2.35 8.62
CA ASN A 150 23.21 -3.72 8.91
C ASN A 150 22.05 -4.71 8.88
N HIS A 151 20.81 -4.25 8.91
CA HIS A 151 19.61 -5.10 9.02
C HIS A 151 18.68 -4.95 7.83
N ALA A 152 18.12 -6.08 7.44
CA ALA A 152 17.12 -6.17 6.38
C ALA A 152 15.80 -5.50 6.78
N GLY A 153 15.03 -5.06 5.79
CA GLY A 153 13.69 -4.49 6.02
C GLY A 153 13.22 -3.59 4.89
N SER A 154 12.29 -2.75 5.25
CA SER A 154 11.59 -1.78 4.38
C SER A 154 12.31 -0.43 4.31
N ASN A 155 12.19 0.25 3.19
CA ASN A 155 12.64 1.63 3.04
C ASN A 155 11.74 2.59 3.86
N PRO A 156 12.30 3.32 4.85
CA PRO A 156 11.52 4.23 5.68
C PRO A 156 11.01 5.46 4.92
N LEU A 157 9.83 5.93 5.26
CA LEU A 157 9.33 7.24 4.86
C LEU A 157 10.12 8.33 5.60
N ASN A 158 11.19 8.79 4.97
CA ASN A 158 11.97 9.94 5.40
C ASN A 158 11.89 11.02 4.32
N VAL A 159 11.17 12.10 4.58
CA VAL A 159 10.87 13.15 3.59
C VAL A 159 12.12 13.69 2.90
N THR A 160 13.23 13.82 3.63
CA THR A 160 14.50 14.29 3.07
C THR A 160 15.10 13.26 2.10
N ASN A 161 15.07 11.98 2.45
CA ASN A 161 15.58 10.92 1.57
C ASN A 161 14.72 10.79 0.31
N GLN A 162 13.39 10.84 0.45
CA GLN A 162 12.48 10.81 -0.69
C GLN A 162 12.65 12.05 -1.59
N TYR A 163 12.92 13.24 -1.00
CA TYR A 163 13.25 14.43 -1.78
C TYR A 163 14.42 14.17 -2.74
N TYR A 164 15.55 13.66 -2.23
CA TYR A 164 16.71 13.37 -3.09
C TYR A 164 16.41 12.21 -4.06
N ALA A 165 15.69 11.19 -3.64
CA ALA A 165 15.34 10.07 -4.50
C ALA A 165 14.46 10.52 -5.68
N ILE A 166 13.47 11.39 -5.45
CA ILE A 166 12.59 11.93 -6.51
C ILE A 166 13.39 12.79 -7.48
N ILE A 167 14.26 13.69 -6.99
CA ILE A 167 15.12 14.52 -7.85
C ILE A 167 16.01 13.64 -8.73
N GLU A 168 16.67 12.64 -8.16
CA GLU A 168 17.52 11.73 -8.92
C GLU A 168 16.72 10.85 -9.91
N ALA A 169 15.54 10.43 -9.52
CA ALA A 169 14.62 9.72 -10.39
C ALA A 169 14.25 10.56 -11.62
N LYS A 170 13.85 11.81 -11.42
CA LYS A 170 13.45 12.73 -12.52
C LYS A 170 14.59 13.10 -13.47
N LYS A 171 15.84 13.07 -13.01
CA LYS A 171 17.01 13.24 -13.91
C LYS A 171 17.22 12.03 -14.83
N LYS A 172 16.71 10.86 -14.46
CA LYS A 172 17.01 9.57 -15.09
C LYS A 172 15.79 8.89 -15.73
N SER A 173 14.61 9.47 -15.60
CA SER A 173 13.36 8.90 -16.12
C SER A 173 12.43 10.00 -16.65
N ASP A 174 11.52 9.58 -17.51
CA ASP A 174 10.46 10.43 -18.03
C ASP A 174 9.36 10.65 -16.97
N TYR A 175 9.05 9.59 -16.21
CA TYR A 175 8.02 9.58 -15.20
C TYR A 175 8.54 9.00 -13.87
N ALA A 176 8.07 9.58 -12.75
CA ALA A 176 8.40 9.13 -11.40
C ALA A 176 7.11 8.92 -10.59
N VAL A 177 6.89 7.71 -10.10
CA VAL A 177 5.77 7.37 -9.22
C VAL A 177 6.31 7.07 -7.83
N VAL A 178 5.70 7.70 -6.82
CA VAL A 178 6.00 7.41 -5.41
C VAL A 178 4.87 6.57 -4.85
N ILE A 179 5.19 5.38 -4.33
CA ILE A 179 4.24 4.50 -3.67
C ILE A 179 4.58 4.47 -2.19
N VAL A 180 3.62 4.87 -1.37
CA VAL A 180 3.78 4.94 0.08
C VAL A 180 2.91 3.89 0.75
N HIS A 181 3.39 3.29 1.82
CA HIS A 181 2.59 2.47 2.70
C HIS A 181 2.53 3.17 4.06
N GLY A 182 1.41 3.85 4.33
CA GLY A 182 1.30 4.70 5.52
C GLY A 182 -0.10 5.26 5.74
N GLY A 183 -0.25 5.99 6.83
CA GLY A 183 -1.52 6.53 7.29
C GLY A 183 -2.02 5.80 8.53
N VAL A 184 -3.31 5.79 8.75
CA VAL A 184 -3.93 5.19 9.93
C VAL A 184 -4.82 4.03 9.52
N GLU A 185 -4.54 2.83 10.00
CA GLU A 185 -5.35 1.64 9.73
C GLU A 185 -6.83 1.89 10.00
N HIS A 186 -7.68 1.46 9.07
CA HIS A 186 -9.15 1.59 9.11
C HIS A 186 -9.71 3.02 9.05
N PHE A 187 -8.87 4.04 8.93
CA PHE A 187 -9.30 5.40 8.67
C PHE A 187 -9.27 5.70 7.17
N TRP A 188 -10.42 6.01 6.60
CA TRP A 188 -10.62 6.12 5.13
C TRP A 188 -10.27 7.48 4.52
N LEU A 189 -9.73 8.40 5.31
CA LEU A 189 -9.26 9.71 4.85
C LEU A 189 -7.77 9.86 5.15
N PRO A 190 -7.05 10.69 4.40
CA PRO A 190 -5.67 11.01 4.74
C PRO A 190 -5.61 11.90 5.98
N THR A 191 -4.56 11.76 6.78
CA THR A 191 -4.23 12.78 7.78
C THR A 191 -3.70 14.05 7.08
N ASN A 192 -3.74 15.20 7.76
CA ASN A 192 -3.19 16.44 7.20
C ASN A 192 -1.70 16.30 6.85
N ARG A 193 -0.94 15.55 7.67
CA ARG A 193 0.46 15.25 7.42
C ARG A 193 0.66 14.45 6.12
N MET A 194 -0.19 13.48 5.82
CA MET A 194 -0.14 12.75 4.55
C MET A 194 -0.37 13.71 3.38
N ILE A 195 -1.39 14.58 3.47
CA ILE A 195 -1.72 15.56 2.44
C ILE A 195 -0.52 16.47 2.17
N GLU A 196 0.07 17.05 3.21
CA GLU A 196 1.24 17.92 3.11
C GLU A 196 2.44 17.21 2.50
N THR A 197 2.75 16.00 2.98
CA THR A 197 3.90 15.21 2.53
C THR A 197 3.73 14.77 1.06
N TYR A 198 2.56 14.32 0.65
CA TYR A 198 2.35 13.82 -0.71
C TYR A 198 2.27 14.95 -1.72
N ARG A 199 1.70 16.09 -1.34
CA ARG A 199 1.78 17.33 -2.15
C ARG A 199 3.23 17.77 -2.34
N PHE A 200 4.05 17.71 -1.28
CA PHE A 200 5.46 18.02 -1.37
C PHE A 200 6.19 17.07 -2.34
N PHE A 201 5.89 15.78 -2.37
CA PHE A 201 6.47 14.86 -3.35
C PHE A 201 6.13 15.24 -4.80
N ILE A 202 4.90 15.70 -5.05
CA ILE A 202 4.53 16.26 -6.36
C ILE A 202 5.34 17.54 -6.65
N GLU A 203 5.52 18.43 -5.68
CA GLU A 203 6.33 19.66 -5.85
C GLU A 203 7.78 19.38 -6.18
N VAL A 204 8.34 18.31 -5.64
CA VAL A 204 9.72 17.85 -5.90
C VAL A 204 9.84 17.25 -7.31
N GLY A 205 8.74 16.77 -7.90
CA GLY A 205 8.71 16.27 -9.27
C GLY A 205 8.11 14.88 -9.48
N ALA A 206 7.47 14.30 -8.47
CA ALA A 206 6.71 13.07 -8.69
C ALA A 206 5.53 13.32 -9.64
N ASP A 207 5.28 12.38 -10.55
CA ASP A 207 4.17 12.46 -11.50
C ASP A 207 2.88 11.85 -10.96
N ALA A 208 2.98 10.99 -9.96
CA ALA A 208 1.86 10.47 -9.17
C ALA A 208 2.33 10.01 -7.79
N VAL A 209 1.42 10.05 -6.80
CA VAL A 209 1.63 9.43 -5.49
C VAL A 209 0.47 8.48 -5.22
N VAL A 210 0.78 7.25 -4.75
CA VAL A 210 -0.20 6.22 -4.43
C VAL A 210 0.06 5.68 -3.03
N ASN A 211 -0.99 5.60 -2.20
CA ASN A 211 -0.88 5.15 -0.82
C ASN A 211 -1.58 3.82 -0.55
N HIS A 212 -1.01 3.06 0.36
CA HIS A 212 -1.48 1.78 0.91
C HIS A 212 -1.57 1.84 2.44
N HIS A 213 -1.83 0.71 3.13
CA HIS A 213 -1.83 0.53 4.59
C HIS A 213 -3.17 0.71 5.29
N GLN A 214 -4.01 1.62 4.86
CA GLN A 214 -5.25 1.94 5.58
C GLN A 214 -6.28 0.78 5.57
N HIS A 215 -6.09 -0.25 4.74
CA HIS A 215 -6.98 -1.40 4.53
C HIS A 215 -8.41 -1.03 4.13
N CYS A 216 -8.63 0.22 3.76
CA CYS A 216 -9.86 0.73 3.19
C CYS A 216 -9.51 1.74 2.10
N PHE A 217 -10.37 1.82 1.08
CA PHE A 217 -10.13 2.81 0.03
C PHE A 217 -10.42 4.22 0.51
N SER A 218 -9.67 5.17 -0.04
CA SER A 218 -9.76 6.60 0.21
C SER A 218 -10.08 7.36 -1.07
N GLY A 219 -10.25 8.68 -0.94
CA GLY A 219 -10.32 9.59 -2.06
C GLY A 219 -8.96 9.87 -2.71
N TYR A 220 -8.99 10.78 -3.66
CA TYR A 220 -7.81 11.30 -4.35
C TYR A 220 -7.93 12.80 -4.55
N GLU A 221 -6.81 13.45 -4.87
CA GLU A 221 -6.80 14.83 -5.35
C GLU A 221 -5.94 14.99 -6.60
N ILE A 222 -6.20 16.05 -7.36
CA ILE A 222 -5.30 16.51 -8.42
C ILE A 222 -4.57 17.75 -7.91
N TYR A 223 -3.30 17.59 -7.63
CA TYR A 223 -2.45 18.65 -7.13
C TYR A 223 -1.39 19.03 -8.19
N LYS A 224 -1.36 20.30 -8.62
CA LYS A 224 -0.48 20.77 -9.70
C LYS A 224 -0.54 19.88 -10.96
N ASN A 225 -1.76 19.49 -11.35
CA ASN A 225 -2.07 18.60 -12.49
C ASN A 225 -1.50 17.18 -12.35
N LYS A 226 -1.20 16.73 -11.13
CA LYS A 226 -0.73 15.36 -10.85
C LYS A 226 -1.65 14.69 -9.82
N PRO A 227 -1.96 13.39 -10.00
CA PRO A 227 -2.84 12.67 -9.08
C PRO A 227 -2.12 12.20 -7.82
N ILE A 228 -2.83 12.31 -6.69
CA ILE A 228 -2.46 11.72 -5.40
C ILE A 228 -3.61 10.85 -4.93
N PHE A 229 -3.38 9.54 -4.80
CA PHE A 229 -4.36 8.57 -4.29
C PHE A 229 -4.03 8.23 -2.85
N TYR A 230 -4.96 8.50 -1.92
CA TYR A 230 -4.72 8.41 -0.49
C TYR A 230 -4.97 7.03 0.12
N GLY A 231 -5.46 6.07 -0.64
CA GLY A 231 -5.61 4.68 -0.23
C GLY A 231 -6.37 3.87 -1.26
N LEU A 232 -5.82 2.72 -1.68
CA LEU A 232 -6.45 1.85 -2.66
C LEU A 232 -7.35 0.79 -2.01
N GLY A 233 -7.18 0.54 -0.71
CA GLY A 233 -7.81 -0.56 0.02
C GLY A 233 -7.12 -1.90 -0.20
N ASN A 234 -7.69 -2.96 0.39
CA ASN A 234 -7.19 -4.32 0.24
C ASN A 234 -7.43 -4.85 -1.16
N PHE A 235 -6.41 -5.46 -1.77
CA PHE A 235 -6.55 -6.14 -3.06
C PHE A 235 -6.98 -7.60 -2.90
N SER A 236 -6.32 -8.33 -1.98
CA SER A 236 -6.77 -9.66 -1.55
C SER A 236 -6.22 -9.95 -0.16
N PHE A 237 -7.09 -9.84 0.83
CA PHE A 237 -6.72 -9.89 2.24
C PHE A 237 -7.87 -10.47 3.08
N ASP A 238 -7.87 -11.81 3.30
CA ASP A 238 -8.96 -12.51 3.97
C ASP A 238 -8.76 -12.58 5.50
N GLY A 239 -9.83 -12.49 6.28
CA GLY A 239 -9.92 -12.99 7.65
C GLY A 239 -9.42 -12.10 8.79
N ILE A 240 -8.96 -10.84 8.60
CA ILE A 240 -8.59 -9.94 9.72
C ILE A 240 -9.70 -8.94 10.01
N GLY A 241 -10.14 -8.20 9.00
CA GLY A 241 -11.18 -7.21 9.13
C GLY A 241 -12.54 -7.71 8.67
N SER A 242 -13.55 -6.91 8.86
CA SER A 242 -14.91 -7.19 8.45
C SER A 242 -15.62 -5.93 7.96
N GLY A 243 -16.66 -6.16 7.14
CA GLY A 243 -17.51 -5.09 6.62
C GLY A 243 -17.06 -4.53 5.27
N ASP A 244 -17.91 -3.70 4.69
CA ASP A 244 -17.79 -3.23 3.31
C ASP A 244 -16.49 -2.46 3.04
N ARG A 245 -15.99 -1.71 4.01
CA ARG A 245 -14.74 -0.95 3.82
C ARG A 245 -13.51 -1.84 3.72
N TRP A 246 -13.47 -2.93 4.51
CA TRP A 246 -12.38 -3.92 4.43
C TRP A 246 -12.41 -4.68 3.11
N SER A 247 -13.61 -5.02 2.64
CA SER A 247 -13.83 -5.85 1.46
C SER A 247 -13.94 -5.06 0.15
N SER A 248 -13.71 -3.75 0.18
CA SER A 248 -13.81 -2.90 -1.02
C SER A 248 -12.50 -2.17 -1.27
N GLY A 249 -12.15 -2.04 -2.54
CA GLY A 249 -10.99 -1.31 -3.00
C GLY A 249 -11.12 -0.87 -4.46
N TYR A 250 -10.08 -0.26 -4.97
CA TYR A 250 -9.97 0.02 -6.40
C TYR A 250 -8.54 -0.16 -6.90
N ILE A 251 -8.44 -0.60 -8.13
CA ILE A 251 -7.20 -0.55 -8.91
C ILE A 251 -7.14 0.82 -9.55
N VAL A 252 -5.97 1.45 -9.55
CA VAL A 252 -5.71 2.66 -10.35
C VAL A 252 -4.89 2.29 -11.57
N THR A 253 -5.32 2.78 -12.74
CA THR A 253 -4.55 2.71 -13.97
C THR A 253 -4.11 4.12 -14.36
N LEU A 254 -2.80 4.35 -14.40
CA LEU A 254 -2.18 5.61 -14.77
C LEU A 254 -1.79 5.58 -16.26
N ASN A 255 -2.26 6.54 -17.03
CA ASN A 255 -1.96 6.71 -18.44
C ASN A 255 -1.02 7.91 -18.63
N PHE A 256 0.26 7.63 -18.83
CA PHE A 256 1.30 8.65 -19.01
C PHE A 256 1.41 9.05 -20.49
N SER A 257 1.25 10.35 -20.77
CA SER A 257 1.39 10.92 -22.13
C SER A 257 1.97 12.33 -22.04
N GLY A 258 3.22 12.50 -22.49
CA GLY A 258 3.94 13.76 -22.36
C GLY A 258 4.04 14.24 -20.91
N THR A 259 3.49 15.40 -20.59
CA THR A 259 3.45 15.94 -19.23
C THR A 259 2.18 15.59 -18.46
N GLU A 260 1.20 14.96 -19.11
CA GLU A 260 -0.10 14.64 -18.54
C GLU A 260 -0.11 13.24 -17.94
N VAL A 261 -0.89 13.08 -16.88
CA VAL A 261 -1.16 11.79 -16.23
C VAL A 261 -2.68 11.68 -16.08
N GLU A 262 -3.28 10.98 -17.01
CA GLU A 262 -4.68 10.57 -16.90
C GLU A 262 -4.79 9.28 -16.07
N PHE A 263 -5.96 8.98 -15.53
CA PHE A 263 -6.15 7.74 -14.76
C PHE A 263 -7.61 7.26 -14.81
N ASP A 264 -7.73 5.96 -14.58
CA ASP A 264 -9.00 5.27 -14.37
C ASP A 264 -9.00 4.59 -13.00
N LEU A 265 -10.17 4.62 -12.33
CA LEU A 265 -10.42 3.87 -11.10
C LEU A 265 -11.28 2.66 -11.43
N ILE A 266 -10.80 1.47 -11.11
CA ILE A 266 -11.49 0.21 -11.34
C ILE A 266 -11.88 -0.39 -9.99
N PRO A 267 -13.10 -0.10 -9.50
CA PRO A 267 -13.53 -0.55 -8.18
C PRO A 267 -13.91 -2.03 -8.16
N TYR A 268 -13.62 -2.68 -7.04
CA TYR A 268 -13.89 -4.10 -6.82
C TYR A 268 -14.29 -4.39 -5.37
N LYS A 269 -14.84 -5.59 -5.17
CA LYS A 269 -14.95 -6.26 -3.87
C LYS A 269 -14.01 -7.43 -3.81
N GLN A 270 -13.47 -7.72 -2.61
CA GLN A 270 -12.59 -8.84 -2.33
C GLN A 270 -12.94 -9.51 -1.01
N CYS A 271 -12.69 -10.81 -0.89
CA CYS A 271 -12.73 -11.58 0.36
C CYS A 271 -13.96 -11.29 1.25
N ASN A 272 -15.15 -11.30 0.66
CA ASN A 272 -16.39 -11.20 1.42
C ASN A 272 -16.91 -12.58 1.90
N ALA A 273 -18.06 -12.62 2.56
CA ALA A 273 -18.62 -13.85 3.11
C ALA A 273 -18.88 -14.92 2.02
N ASP A 274 -19.34 -14.50 0.85
CA ASP A 274 -19.79 -15.38 -0.22
C ASP A 274 -18.73 -15.68 -1.27
N ASN A 275 -17.72 -14.79 -1.42
CA ASN A 275 -16.68 -14.87 -2.44
C ASN A 275 -15.31 -14.53 -1.86
N ILE A 276 -14.34 -15.41 -2.04
CA ILE A 276 -12.94 -15.20 -1.62
C ILE A 276 -12.12 -14.46 -2.69
N GLY A 277 -12.61 -14.43 -3.93
CA GLY A 277 -11.94 -13.77 -5.06
C GLY A 277 -12.25 -12.28 -5.15
N ILE A 278 -11.63 -11.67 -6.15
CA ILE A 278 -11.84 -10.26 -6.50
C ILE A 278 -12.94 -10.21 -7.58
N SER A 279 -13.96 -9.41 -7.33
CA SER A 279 -15.08 -9.20 -8.28
C SER A 279 -15.20 -7.71 -8.60
N LEU A 280 -15.17 -7.37 -9.87
CA LEU A 280 -15.36 -5.99 -10.33
C LEU A 280 -16.78 -5.53 -10.00
N LEU A 281 -16.92 -4.28 -9.57
CA LEU A 281 -18.23 -3.73 -9.25
C LEU A 281 -19.09 -3.60 -10.53
N GLN A 282 -20.37 -3.98 -10.43
CA GLN A 282 -21.33 -3.80 -11.49
C GLN A 282 -21.78 -2.33 -11.61
N ARG A 283 -22.46 -1.98 -12.70
CA ARG A 283 -22.78 -0.59 -13.07
C ARG A 283 -23.40 0.24 -11.95
N ASP A 284 -24.35 -0.31 -11.19
CA ASP A 284 -25.04 0.41 -10.12
C ASP A 284 -24.12 0.60 -8.89
N GLU A 285 -23.32 -0.41 -8.57
CA GLU A 285 -22.32 -0.35 -7.50
C GLU A 285 -21.20 0.66 -7.86
N GLN A 286 -20.77 0.72 -9.12
CA GLN A 286 -19.80 1.72 -9.60
C GLN A 286 -20.32 3.14 -9.42
N LYS A 287 -21.63 3.38 -9.62
CA LYS A 287 -22.24 4.68 -9.38
C LYS A 287 -22.17 5.06 -7.90
N LEU A 288 -22.48 4.12 -7.00
CA LEU A 288 -22.36 4.34 -5.56
C LEU A 288 -20.90 4.61 -5.17
N PHE A 289 -19.97 3.83 -5.69
CA PHE A 289 -18.53 4.03 -5.46
C PHE A 289 -18.08 5.44 -5.90
N LYS A 290 -18.50 5.91 -7.09
CA LYS A 290 -18.18 7.26 -7.54
C LYS A 290 -18.70 8.36 -6.62
N ASN A 291 -19.91 8.18 -6.08
CA ASN A 291 -20.47 9.12 -5.10
C ASN A 291 -19.65 9.15 -3.80
N ILE A 292 -19.22 7.98 -3.30
CA ILE A 292 -18.38 7.87 -2.11
C ILE A 292 -17.01 8.54 -2.34
N ILE A 293 -16.37 8.26 -3.45
CA ILE A 293 -15.09 8.91 -3.83
C ILE A 293 -15.25 10.43 -3.90
N GLN A 294 -16.33 10.92 -4.52
CA GLN A 294 -16.57 12.36 -4.61
C GLN A 294 -16.75 12.98 -3.22
N GLU A 295 -17.47 12.31 -2.31
CA GLU A 295 -17.62 12.77 -0.93
C GLU A 295 -16.28 12.79 -0.19
N TYR A 296 -15.44 11.75 -0.34
CA TYR A 296 -14.10 11.75 0.24
C TYR A 296 -13.23 12.87 -0.32
N ASN A 297 -13.26 13.11 -1.62
CA ASN A 297 -12.53 14.21 -2.26
C ASN A 297 -12.98 15.58 -1.74
N ASN A 298 -14.30 15.77 -1.51
CA ASN A 298 -14.83 17.00 -0.92
C ASN A 298 -14.33 17.21 0.52
N ILE A 299 -14.23 16.13 1.31
CA ILE A 299 -13.68 16.22 2.67
C ILE A 299 -12.18 16.53 2.63
N ILE A 300 -11.41 15.85 1.79
CA ILE A 300 -9.97 16.03 1.63
C ILE A 300 -9.63 17.48 1.20
N SER A 301 -10.48 18.08 0.38
CA SER A 301 -10.30 19.46 -0.09
C SER A 301 -10.55 20.52 1.00
N ASP A 302 -11.17 20.14 2.12
CA ASP A 302 -11.42 21.01 3.29
C ASP A 302 -10.61 20.53 4.50
N PRO A 303 -9.44 21.15 4.78
CA PRO A 303 -8.56 20.72 5.87
C PRO A 303 -9.24 20.75 7.26
N THR A 304 -10.20 21.64 7.48
CA THR A 304 -10.93 21.75 8.73
C THR A 304 -11.89 20.56 8.89
N ARG A 305 -12.65 20.26 7.85
CA ARG A 305 -13.56 19.13 7.82
C ARG A 305 -12.78 17.81 7.92
N ASN A 306 -11.70 17.66 7.18
CA ASN A 306 -10.84 16.47 7.23
C ASN A 306 -10.30 16.23 8.65
N LYS A 307 -9.80 17.27 9.31
CA LYS A 307 -9.35 17.20 10.72
C LYS A 307 -10.48 16.83 11.67
N THR A 308 -11.67 17.37 11.47
CA THR A 308 -12.84 17.06 12.30
C THR A 308 -13.23 15.59 12.18
N GLU A 309 -13.28 15.03 10.97
CA GLU A 309 -13.55 13.60 10.73
C GLU A 309 -12.50 12.70 11.41
N TYR A 310 -11.22 13.08 11.35
CA TYR A 310 -10.16 12.35 12.05
C TYR A 310 -10.36 12.34 13.56
N LEU A 311 -10.67 13.48 14.18
CA LEU A 311 -10.92 13.57 15.62
C LEU A 311 -12.15 12.76 16.04
N LEU A 312 -13.24 12.82 15.29
CA LEU A 312 -14.45 12.03 15.54
C LEU A 312 -14.16 10.51 15.42
N TRP A 313 -13.33 10.12 14.47
CA TRP A 313 -12.91 8.74 14.33
C TRP A 313 -12.02 8.29 15.51
N CYS A 314 -11.08 9.12 15.95
CA CYS A 314 -10.27 8.87 17.13
C CYS A 314 -11.13 8.67 18.38
N ASP A 315 -12.06 9.57 18.65
CA ASP A 315 -12.97 9.47 19.80
C ASP A 315 -13.77 8.17 19.79
N LYS A 316 -14.29 7.81 18.62
CA LYS A 316 -15.06 6.56 18.45
C LYS A 316 -14.20 5.31 18.63
N THR A 317 -12.96 5.33 18.15
CA THR A 317 -12.06 4.18 18.16
C THR A 317 -11.36 4.02 19.50
N MET A 318 -10.94 5.13 20.12
CA MET A 318 -10.22 5.15 21.39
C MET A 318 -11.15 5.04 22.61
N GLY A 319 -12.42 5.43 22.49
CA GLY A 319 -13.40 5.40 23.58
C GLY A 319 -13.50 4.02 24.26
N PRO A 320 -13.59 2.89 23.53
CA PRO A 320 -13.57 1.56 24.12
C PRO A 320 -12.26 1.21 24.85
N TYR A 321 -11.12 1.74 24.37
CA TYR A 321 -9.80 1.49 24.99
C TYR A 321 -9.56 2.33 26.25
N GLN A 322 -10.12 3.52 26.35
CA GLN A 322 -9.99 4.38 27.54
C GLN A 322 -10.54 3.71 28.81
N SER A 323 -11.54 2.86 28.68
CA SER A 323 -12.09 2.11 29.83
C SER A 323 -11.21 0.94 30.30
N VAL A 324 -10.27 0.50 29.47
CA VAL A 324 -9.39 -0.65 29.74
C VAL A 324 -7.97 -0.20 30.10
N ILE A 325 -7.55 1.00 29.70
CA ILE A 325 -6.21 1.50 29.98
C ILE A 325 -6.22 2.15 31.38
N ASN A 326 -5.45 1.54 32.30
CA ASN A 326 -5.24 2.10 33.63
C ASN A 326 -4.80 3.58 33.55
N PRO A 327 -5.42 4.51 34.28
CA PRO A 327 -5.03 5.93 34.30
C PRO A 327 -3.54 6.19 34.56
N LEU A 328 -2.86 5.30 35.31
CA LEU A 328 -1.42 5.31 35.53
C LEU A 328 -0.62 5.06 34.26
N TYR A 329 -1.11 4.23 33.35
CA TYR A 329 -0.45 3.94 32.07
C TYR A 329 -0.55 5.13 31.11
N LEU A 330 -1.71 5.78 31.08
CA LEU A 330 -1.91 7.03 30.33
C LEU A 330 -1.02 8.16 30.82
N SER A 331 -0.82 8.27 32.14
CA SER A 331 0.09 9.27 32.72
C SER A 331 1.55 9.00 32.37
N LEU A 332 1.97 7.74 32.31
CA LEU A 332 3.35 7.35 31.91
C LEU A 332 3.62 7.59 30.43
N ILE A 333 2.63 7.35 29.55
CA ILE A 333 2.75 7.65 28.11
C ILE A 333 2.82 9.18 27.90
N HIS A 334 2.02 9.95 28.61
CA HIS A 334 2.05 11.41 28.53
C HIS A 334 3.34 12.03 29.11
N ILE A 335 3.98 11.39 30.08
CA ILE A 335 5.21 11.85 30.70
C ILE A 335 6.46 11.44 29.90
N SER A 336 6.47 10.22 29.37
CA SER A 336 7.65 9.68 28.67
C SER A 336 7.75 10.08 27.19
N GLU A 337 6.64 10.37 26.51
CA GLU A 337 6.63 10.69 25.06
C GLU A 337 5.49 11.66 24.66
N PRO A 338 5.55 12.92 25.12
CA PRO A 338 4.55 13.90 24.69
C PRO A 338 4.56 14.20 23.18
N THR A 339 5.65 13.82 22.51
CA THR A 339 5.85 13.99 21.05
C THR A 339 5.35 12.82 20.21
N ARG A 340 5.25 11.60 20.73
CA ARG A 340 4.79 10.44 19.95
C ARG A 340 3.29 10.46 19.68
N LEU A 341 2.46 10.96 20.61
CA LEU A 341 1.03 11.17 20.37
C LEU A 341 0.76 12.31 19.36
N LEU A 342 1.69 13.26 19.22
CA LEU A 342 1.64 14.31 18.19
C LEU A 342 2.24 13.87 16.85
N SER A 343 3.00 12.77 16.80
CA SER A 343 3.58 12.21 15.58
C SER A 343 2.70 11.15 14.90
N ILE A 344 1.61 10.75 15.55
CA ILE A 344 0.55 9.89 14.97
C ILE A 344 -0.59 10.76 14.37
N SER A 345 -0.51 12.08 14.56
CA SER A 345 -1.47 13.03 13.98
C SER A 345 -0.95 13.62 12.67
#